data_08f8a790035ebc895f42ad84dbc8c836
#
_entry.id   08f8a790035ebc895f42ad84dbc8c836
#
_cell.length_a   1.000
_cell.length_b   1.000
_cell.length_c   1.000
_cell.angle_alpha   90.00
_cell.angle_beta   90.00
_cell.angle_gamma   90.00
#
_symmetry.space_group_name_H-M   'P 1'
#
loop_
_entity.id
_entity.type
_entity.pdbx_description
1 polymer ?
#
loop_
_entity_poly.entity_id
_entity_poly.type
_entity_poly.pdbx_seq_one_letter_code
_entity_poly.pdbx_strand_id
1 'polypeptide(L)'
;MTRIACILNPKARDGLSLKQWDLFLPALEEAGFDISLHKTEYSGHATEISHSLVNEGYELVVAVGGDGTVHEVASGLRGSETPLGILPIGSGNCLLYTSPSPRD
;
A
#
# COMPACT_ATOMS: atom_id res chain seq x y z
N MET A 1 6.41 -16.10 -7.93
CA MET A 1 6.29 -14.65 -8.15
C MET A 1 5.78 -13.99 -6.89
N THR A 2 6.42 -12.91 -6.48
CA THR A 2 6.03 -12.23 -5.27
C THR A 2 4.72 -11.47 -5.46
N ARG A 3 3.77 -11.72 -4.59
CA ARG A 3 2.47 -11.08 -4.65
C ARG A 3 2.46 -9.86 -3.73
N ILE A 4 2.18 -8.70 -4.30
CA ILE A 4 2.16 -7.44 -3.57
C ILE A 4 0.80 -6.77 -3.78
N ALA A 5 0.16 -6.38 -2.69
CA ALA A 5 -1.08 -5.63 -2.76
C ALA A 5 -0.78 -4.17 -2.46
N CYS A 6 -1.27 -3.29 -3.32
CA CYS A 6 -1.08 -1.86 -3.13
C CYS A 6 -2.41 -1.20 -2.86
N ILE A 7 -2.48 -0.43 -1.78
CA ILE A 7 -3.70 0.27 -1.39
C ILE A 7 -3.48 1.76 -1.65
N LEU A 8 -4.26 2.28 -2.57
CA LEU A 8 -4.10 3.65 -3.08
C LEU A 8 -5.29 4.50 -2.72
N ASN A 9 -5.03 5.67 -2.16
CA ASN A 9 -6.07 6.69 -2.01
C ASN A 9 -5.99 7.61 -3.22
N PRO A 10 -6.91 7.46 -4.19
CA PRO A 10 -6.80 8.23 -5.44
C PRO A 10 -7.00 9.72 -5.27
N LYS A 11 -7.55 10.15 -4.13
CA LYS A 11 -7.77 11.57 -3.87
C LYS A 11 -6.63 12.22 -3.13
N ALA A 12 -5.63 11.43 -2.69
CA ALA A 12 -4.51 12.00 -1.95
C ALA A 12 -3.77 13.02 -2.81
N ARG A 13 -3.51 14.18 -2.23
CA ARG A 13 -2.79 15.25 -2.92
C ARG A 13 -3.45 15.62 -4.25
N ASP A 14 -4.78 15.74 -4.25
CA ASP A 14 -5.54 16.14 -5.44
C ASP A 14 -5.25 15.27 -6.65
N GLY A 15 -5.12 13.97 -6.42
CA GLY A 15 -4.91 13.04 -7.50
C GLY A 15 -3.47 12.75 -7.82
N LEU A 16 -2.53 13.38 -7.12
CA LEU A 16 -1.12 13.15 -7.36
C LEU A 16 -0.74 11.70 -7.11
N SER A 17 -1.38 11.06 -6.13
CA SER A 17 -1.09 9.67 -5.82
C SER A 17 -1.34 8.77 -7.03
N LEU A 18 -2.42 9.03 -7.75
CA LEU A 18 -2.75 8.23 -8.93
C LEU A 18 -1.72 8.45 -10.03
N LYS A 19 -1.30 9.70 -10.22
CA LYS A 19 -0.30 9.98 -11.24
C LYS A 19 1.03 9.34 -10.91
N GLN A 20 1.45 9.40 -9.67
CA GLN A 20 2.72 8.80 -9.28
C GLN A 20 2.65 7.29 -9.35
N TRP A 21 1.50 6.72 -9.04
CA TRP A 21 1.31 5.27 -9.17
C TRP A 21 1.54 4.83 -10.61
N ASP A 22 1.01 5.60 -11.57
CA ASP A 22 1.18 5.24 -12.98
C ASP A 22 2.64 5.25 -13.41
N LEU A 23 3.47 6.03 -12.72
CA LEU A 23 4.90 6.04 -13.01
C LEU A 23 5.62 4.85 -12.39
N PHE A 24 5.14 4.38 -11.25
CA PHE A 24 5.80 3.28 -10.53
C PHE A 24 5.39 1.91 -11.03
N LEU A 25 4.15 1.77 -11.48
CA LEU A 25 3.63 0.46 -11.82
C LEU A 25 4.47 -0.29 -12.85
N PRO A 26 4.87 0.34 -13.97
CA PRO A 26 5.68 -0.40 -14.94
C PRO A 26 6.98 -0.92 -14.36
N ALA A 27 7.62 -0.14 -13.48
CA ALA A 27 8.88 -0.57 -12.89
C ALA A 27 8.68 -1.77 -11.97
N LEU A 28 7.57 -1.79 -11.23
CA LEU A 28 7.27 -2.92 -10.36
C LEU A 28 6.97 -4.17 -11.16
N GLU A 29 6.22 -4.02 -12.23
CA GLU A 29 5.89 -5.17 -13.08
C GLU A 29 7.12 -5.71 -13.78
N GLU A 30 8.01 -4.81 -14.19
CA GLU A 30 9.24 -5.22 -14.85
C GLU A 30 10.14 -5.98 -13.90
N ALA A 31 10.06 -5.66 -12.62
CA ALA A 31 10.85 -6.37 -11.61
C ALA A 31 10.30 -7.76 -11.30
N GLY A 32 9.16 -8.12 -11.86
CA GLY A 32 8.63 -9.47 -11.69
C GLY A 32 7.62 -9.62 -10.57
N PHE A 33 7.10 -8.52 -10.04
CA PHE A 33 6.11 -8.59 -8.98
C PHE A 33 4.70 -8.76 -9.54
N ASP A 34 3.89 -9.53 -8.81
CA ASP A 34 2.48 -9.66 -9.12
C ASP A 34 1.72 -8.62 -8.31
N ILE A 35 1.33 -7.54 -8.97
CA ILE A 35 0.76 -6.38 -8.30
C ILE A 35 -0.76 -6.40 -8.37
N SER A 36 -1.39 -6.19 -7.21
CA SER A 36 -2.84 -6.06 -7.11
C SER A 36 -3.13 -4.67 -6.56
N LEU A 37 -3.86 -3.86 -7.30
CA LEU A 37 -4.16 -2.50 -6.89
C LEU A 37 -5.57 -2.40 -6.31
N HIS A 38 -5.68 -1.78 -5.14
CA HIS A 38 -6.95 -1.55 -4.46
C HIS A 38 -7.09 -0.07 -4.18
N LYS A 39 -8.14 0.55 -4.73
CA LYS A 39 -8.37 1.98 -4.54
C LYS A 39 -9.39 2.18 -3.43
N THR A 40 -9.10 3.13 -2.53
CA THR A 40 -10.03 3.43 -1.46
C THR A 40 -11.12 4.38 -1.96
N GLU A 41 -12.29 4.30 -1.33
CA GLU A 41 -13.44 5.10 -1.72
C GLU A 41 -13.96 6.00 -0.60
N TYR A 42 -13.55 5.73 0.64
CA TYR A 42 -14.03 6.50 1.78
C TYR A 42 -13.05 6.40 2.94
N SER A 43 -13.26 7.24 3.93
CA SER A 43 -12.39 7.22 5.10
C SER A 43 -12.54 5.89 5.84
N GLY A 44 -11.41 5.29 6.17
CA GLY A 44 -11.41 3.99 6.82
C GLY A 44 -11.40 2.80 5.87
N HIS A 45 -11.61 3.04 4.58
CA HIS A 45 -11.68 1.95 3.61
C HIS A 45 -10.35 1.21 3.51
N ALA A 46 -9.23 1.95 3.63
CA ALA A 46 -7.92 1.31 3.54
C ALA A 46 -7.71 0.31 4.68
N THR A 47 -8.26 0.60 5.86
CA THR A 47 -8.19 -0.35 6.97
C THR A 47 -8.96 -1.63 6.65
N GLU A 48 -10.16 -1.48 6.08
CA GLU A 48 -10.95 -2.64 5.72
C GLU A 48 -10.26 -3.48 4.65
N ILE A 49 -9.71 -2.82 3.65
CA ILE A 49 -9.02 -3.52 2.57
C ILE A 49 -7.82 -4.26 3.11
N SER A 50 -6.96 -3.58 3.87
CA SER A 50 -5.75 -4.22 4.37
C SER A 50 -6.07 -5.39 5.29
N HIS A 51 -7.10 -5.26 6.12
CA HIS A 51 -7.50 -6.34 6.99
C HIS A 51 -7.94 -7.56 6.19
N SER A 52 -8.68 -7.35 5.12
CA SER A 52 -9.14 -8.47 4.30
C SER A 52 -7.97 -9.14 3.56
N LEU A 53 -6.92 -8.38 3.26
CA LEU A 53 -5.78 -8.93 2.53
C LEU A 53 -4.89 -9.81 3.40
N VAL A 54 -5.01 -9.72 4.70
CA VAL A 54 -4.17 -10.51 5.60
C VAL A 54 -4.28 -12.01 5.31
N ASN A 55 -5.46 -12.45 4.93
CA ASN A 55 -5.70 -13.88 4.69
C ASN A 55 -5.58 -14.26 3.21
N GLU A 56 -5.11 -13.34 2.37
CA GLU A 56 -5.05 -13.60 0.92
C GLU A 56 -3.69 -14.08 0.46
N GLY A 57 -2.72 -14.15 1.34
CA GLY A 57 -1.42 -14.68 0.97
C GLY A 57 -0.47 -13.70 0.33
N TYR A 58 -0.72 -12.41 0.48
CA TYR A 58 0.20 -11.40 -0.04
C TYR A 58 1.47 -11.35 0.80
N GLU A 59 2.58 -11.14 0.12
CA GLU A 59 3.87 -11.08 0.80
C GLU A 59 4.19 -9.68 1.28
N LEU A 60 3.51 -8.67 0.73
CA LEU A 60 3.73 -7.28 1.10
C LEU A 60 2.47 -6.49 0.80
N VAL A 61 2.09 -5.61 1.70
CA VAL A 61 1.01 -4.65 1.46
C VAL A 61 1.62 -3.26 1.46
N VAL A 62 1.40 -2.53 0.38
CA VAL A 62 1.99 -1.21 0.20
C VAL A 62 0.92 -0.14 0.30
N ALA A 63 1.17 0.86 1.14
CA ALA A 63 0.28 2.01 1.25
C ALA A 63 0.78 3.10 0.30
N VAL A 64 -0.09 3.53 -0.59
CA VAL A 64 0.23 4.57 -1.58
C VAL A 64 -0.60 5.79 -1.26
N GLY A 65 0.02 6.78 -0.64
CA GLY A 65 -0.71 7.97 -0.23
C GLY A 65 0.02 8.71 0.86
N GLY A 66 -0.71 9.50 1.62
CA GLY A 66 -0.14 10.27 2.71
C GLY A 66 -0.22 9.52 4.03
N ASP A 67 0.03 10.27 5.11
CA ASP A 67 0.08 9.68 6.45
C ASP A 67 -1.23 8.99 6.83
N GLY A 68 -2.36 9.54 6.41
CA GLY A 68 -3.64 8.94 6.73
C GLY A 68 -3.80 7.56 6.13
N THR A 69 -3.40 7.41 4.88
CA THR A 69 -3.48 6.12 4.21
C THR A 69 -2.55 5.11 4.86
N VAL A 70 -1.32 5.55 5.17
CA VAL A 70 -0.36 4.67 5.85
C VAL A 70 -0.92 4.20 7.18
N HIS A 71 -1.49 5.13 7.95
CA HIS A 71 -2.05 4.80 9.25
C HIS A 71 -3.19 3.79 9.14
N GLU A 72 -4.08 4.00 8.18
CA GLU A 72 -5.22 3.09 8.00
C GLU A 72 -4.76 1.70 7.58
N VAL A 73 -3.78 1.63 6.67
CA VAL A 73 -3.27 0.33 6.25
C VAL A 73 -2.59 -0.38 7.42
N ALA A 74 -1.79 0.35 8.17
CA ALA A 74 -1.12 -0.23 9.32
C ALA A 74 -2.13 -0.76 10.33
N SER A 75 -3.22 -0.02 10.54
CA SER A 75 -4.26 -0.46 11.46
C SER A 75 -4.90 -1.77 11.03
N GLY A 76 -5.13 -1.93 9.72
CA GLY A 76 -5.72 -3.16 9.22
C GLY A 76 -4.76 -4.33 9.27
N LEU A 77 -3.47 -4.08 9.25
CA LEU A 77 -2.46 -5.13 9.32
C LEU A 77 -2.06 -5.47 10.75
N ARG A 78 -2.60 -4.76 11.72
CA ARG A 78 -2.23 -4.98 13.11
C ARG A 78 -2.49 -6.43 13.50
N GLY A 79 -1.51 -7.01 14.17
CA GLY A 79 -1.61 -8.38 14.63
C GLY A 79 -1.23 -9.42 13.59
N SER A 80 -1.02 -9.01 12.36
CA SER A 80 -0.58 -9.92 11.31
C SER A 80 0.93 -9.82 11.15
N GLU A 81 1.48 -10.76 10.39
CA GLU A 81 2.91 -10.73 10.09
C GLU A 81 3.18 -10.17 8.69
N THR A 82 2.15 -9.70 8.03
CA THR A 82 2.30 -9.15 6.69
C THR A 82 3.06 -7.81 6.78
N PRO A 83 4.18 -7.68 6.07
CA PRO A 83 4.94 -6.44 6.13
C PRO A 83 4.24 -5.30 5.41
N LEU A 84 4.49 -4.10 5.88
CA LEU A 84 3.93 -2.88 5.31
C LEU A 84 5.01 -2.14 4.54
N GLY A 85 4.73 -1.82 3.29
CA GLY A 85 5.57 -0.96 2.50
C GLY A 85 4.88 0.39 2.35
N ILE A 86 5.67 1.43 2.14
CA ILE A 86 5.14 2.77 1.99
C ILE A 86 5.67 3.39 0.71
N LEU A 87 4.77 3.87 -0.12
CA LEU A 87 5.13 4.62 -1.33
C LEU A 87 4.68 6.05 -1.10
N PRO A 88 5.59 6.92 -0.67
CA PRO A 88 5.20 8.28 -0.31
C PRO A 88 4.83 9.09 -1.54
N ILE A 89 3.81 9.93 -1.37
CA ILE A 89 3.33 10.79 -2.43
C ILE A 89 3.91 12.18 -2.25
N GLY A 90 4.42 12.74 -3.33
CA GLY A 90 4.87 14.12 -3.33
C GLY A 90 6.30 14.35 -2.89
N SER A 91 6.96 13.34 -2.38
CA SER A 91 8.37 13.46 -2.04
C SER A 91 9.09 12.38 -2.82
N GLY A 92 10.35 12.25 -2.67
CA GLY A 92 11.17 11.37 -3.48
C GLY A 92 10.48 10.12 -3.98
N ASN A 93 11.14 9.37 -4.78
CA ASN A 93 10.55 8.22 -5.46
C ASN A 93 10.99 6.92 -4.84
N CYS A 94 11.11 6.89 -3.54
CA CYS A 94 11.59 5.71 -2.84
C CYS A 94 10.45 4.96 -2.21
N LEU A 95 10.44 3.68 -2.42
CA LEU A 95 9.57 2.80 -1.67
C LEU A 95 10.22 2.56 -0.33
N LEU A 96 9.53 2.92 0.74
CA LEU A 96 10.04 2.70 2.08
C LEU A 96 9.45 1.43 2.64
N TYR A 97 10.32 0.46 2.81
CA TYR A 97 9.92 -0.83 3.34
C TYR A 97 10.18 -0.88 4.83
N THR A 98 9.18 -1.24 5.60
CA THR A 98 9.35 -1.43 7.03
C THR A 98 9.21 -2.89 7.37
N SER A 99 9.75 -3.27 8.52
CA SER A 99 9.59 -4.61 9.04
C SER A 99 8.11 -4.92 9.24
N PRO A 100 7.77 -6.18 9.45
CA PRO A 100 6.39 -6.50 9.80
C PRO A 100 5.88 -5.58 10.90
N SER A 101 4.62 -5.22 10.79
CA SER A 101 4.07 -4.26 11.73
C SER A 101 4.24 -4.74 13.16
N PRO A 102 4.46 -3.80 14.07
CA PRO A 102 4.65 -4.17 15.47
C PRO A 102 3.42 -4.89 16.00
N ARG A 103 3.68 -5.84 16.82
CA ARG A 103 2.60 -6.60 17.44
C ARG A 103 2.38 -6.07 18.83
N ASP A 104 1.75 -4.99 18.93
CA ASP A 104 1.49 -4.45 20.24
C ASP A 104 0.09 -4.54 20.62
#